data_fdb0f3dd5d5b38dda046dd223e6f2c0e
#
_entry.id   fdb0f3dd5d5b38dda046dd223e6f2c0e
#
_cell.length_a   1.000
_cell.length_b   1.000
_cell.length_c   1.000
_cell.angle_alpha   90.00
_cell.angle_beta   90.00
_cell.angle_gamma   90.00
#
_symmetry.space_group_name_H-M   'P 1'
#
loop_
_entity.id
_entity.type
_entity.pdbx_description
1 polymer ?
#
loop_
_entity_poly.entity_id
_entity_poly.type
_entity_poly.pdbx_seq_one_letter_code
_entity_poly.pdbx_strand_id
1 'polypeptide(L)'
;VSAVVGTHTHIPTSDYRVLENGTAYITDVGMSGDYNSVIGMEKQAAISRFKYPKNKHPRLTVADGPPTLCGVIINSRKNGLAESIKPIRIGGVIDNVGI
;
A
#
# COMPACT_ATOMS: atom_id res chain seq x y z
N VAL A 1 4.40 -16.33 -14.92
CA VAL A 1 3.74 -15.03 -15.03
C VAL A 1 4.74 -13.89 -14.89
N SER A 2 4.45 -12.74 -15.46
CA SER A 2 5.34 -11.59 -15.43
C SER A 2 5.39 -10.92 -14.05
N ALA A 3 4.29 -10.91 -13.32
CA ALA A 3 4.22 -10.24 -12.03
C ALA A 3 3.17 -10.86 -11.12
N VAL A 4 3.43 -10.79 -9.84
CA VAL A 4 2.47 -11.06 -8.77
C VAL A 4 2.57 -9.90 -7.78
N VAL A 5 1.49 -9.15 -7.62
CA VAL A 5 1.41 -8.03 -6.70
C VAL A 5 0.26 -8.24 -5.74
N GLY A 6 0.54 -8.11 -4.47
CA GLY A 6 -0.47 -8.29 -3.42
C GLY A 6 -1.04 -6.97 -2.92
N THR A 7 -2.21 -7.06 -2.33
CA THR A 7 -2.87 -5.96 -1.62
C THR A 7 -3.67 -6.58 -0.48
N HIS A 8 -3.55 -6.05 0.71
CA HIS A 8 -4.36 -6.49 1.85
C HIS A 8 -4.10 -5.65 3.09
N THR A 9 -2.82 -5.43 3.42
CA THR A 9 -2.45 -4.79 4.67
C THR A 9 -2.67 -3.29 4.68
N HIS A 10 -2.88 -2.69 3.52
CA HIS A 10 -2.96 -1.24 3.29
C HIS A 10 -1.61 -0.52 3.46
N ILE A 11 -0.53 -1.27 3.64
CA ILE A 11 0.81 -0.72 3.86
C ILE A 11 1.76 -1.30 2.83
N PRO A 12 2.58 -0.47 2.15
CA PRO A 12 3.54 -0.99 1.17
C PRO A 12 4.64 -1.78 1.87
N THR A 13 4.93 -2.97 1.36
CA THR A 13 6.01 -3.80 1.89
C THR A 13 7.32 -3.55 1.15
N SER A 14 8.43 -3.90 1.77
CA SER A 14 9.77 -3.64 1.25
C SER A 14 10.37 -4.83 0.52
N ASP A 15 9.59 -5.88 0.29
CA ASP A 15 10.07 -7.15 -0.26
C ASP A 15 10.02 -7.23 -1.79
N TYR A 16 9.85 -6.12 -2.49
CA TYR A 16 9.79 -6.09 -3.95
C TYR A 16 11.09 -6.61 -4.56
N ARG A 17 10.95 -7.50 -5.53
CA ARG A 17 12.08 -8.10 -6.22
C ARG A 17 11.62 -8.87 -7.46
N VAL A 18 12.57 -9.20 -8.33
CA VAL A 18 12.33 -10.16 -9.39
C VAL A 18 12.77 -11.53 -8.87
N LEU A 19 11.85 -12.48 -8.84
CA LEU A 19 12.13 -13.85 -8.41
C LEU A 19 13.03 -14.53 -9.44
N GLU A 20 13.72 -15.62 -9.05
CA GLU A 20 14.76 -16.23 -9.88
C GLU A 20 14.27 -16.69 -11.26
N ASN A 21 12.99 -16.97 -11.42
CA ASN A 21 12.42 -17.39 -12.70
C ASN A 21 11.76 -16.23 -13.49
N GLY A 22 12.03 -14.98 -13.10
CA GLY A 22 11.61 -13.83 -13.89
C GLY A 22 10.19 -13.32 -13.59
N THR A 23 9.65 -13.56 -12.40
CA THR A 23 8.40 -12.98 -11.94
C THR A 23 8.69 -11.82 -10.98
N ALA A 24 8.22 -10.62 -11.31
CA ALA A 24 8.28 -9.50 -10.38
C ALA A 24 7.29 -9.74 -9.22
N TYR A 25 7.72 -9.47 -8.00
CA TYR A 25 6.91 -9.77 -6.82
C TYR A 25 6.96 -8.67 -5.78
N ILE A 26 5.81 -8.37 -5.19
CA ILE A 26 5.72 -7.59 -3.95
C ILE A 26 4.54 -8.12 -3.14
N THR A 27 4.74 -8.28 -1.84
CA THR A 27 3.67 -8.79 -0.97
C THR A 27 2.50 -7.83 -0.90
N ASP A 28 2.75 -6.54 -0.75
CA ASP A 28 1.68 -5.53 -0.70
C ASP A 28 2.18 -4.23 -1.34
N VAL A 29 1.47 -3.75 -2.36
CA VAL A 29 1.83 -2.47 -3.02
C VAL A 29 1.48 -1.27 -2.18
N GLY A 30 0.68 -1.45 -1.14
CA GLY A 30 0.20 -0.38 -0.30
C GLY A 30 -1.12 0.22 -0.75
N MET A 31 -1.65 1.08 0.08
CA MET A 31 -2.88 1.79 -0.16
C MET A 31 -2.58 3.11 -0.87
N SER A 32 -3.38 3.48 -1.84
CA SER A 32 -3.40 4.87 -2.34
C SER A 32 -4.46 5.62 -1.56
N GLY A 33 -4.03 6.42 -0.59
CA GLY A 33 -4.94 7.09 0.33
C GLY A 33 -4.20 7.84 1.42
N ASP A 34 -4.95 8.26 2.44
CA ASP A 34 -4.42 9.03 3.56
C ASP A 34 -3.75 8.11 4.59
N TYR A 35 -2.45 8.24 4.76
CA TYR A 35 -1.70 7.46 5.74
C TYR A 35 -1.72 8.07 7.15
N ASN A 36 -2.21 9.29 7.30
CA ASN A 36 -2.51 9.85 8.62
C ASN A 36 -3.88 9.34 9.10
N SER A 37 -3.96 8.03 9.28
CA SER A 37 -5.20 7.29 9.50
C SER A 37 -4.90 5.96 10.14
N VAL A 38 -5.94 5.19 10.46
CA VAL A 38 -5.78 3.79 10.83
C VAL A 38 -6.15 2.95 9.61
N ILE A 39 -5.16 2.49 8.89
CA ILE A 39 -5.29 1.74 7.63
C ILE A 39 -6.31 2.34 6.64
N GLY A 40 -6.32 3.68 6.53
CA GLY A 40 -7.22 4.41 5.65
C GLY A 40 -8.50 4.88 6.31
N MET A 41 -8.78 4.49 7.56
CA MET A 41 -9.96 4.92 8.30
C MET A 41 -9.65 6.11 9.19
N GLU A 42 -10.63 7.00 9.35
CA GLU A 42 -10.50 8.16 10.22
C GLU A 42 -10.08 7.73 11.64
N LYS A 43 -9.08 8.41 12.20
CA LYS A 43 -8.41 7.99 13.43
C LYS A 43 -9.31 7.93 14.66
N GLN A 44 -10.14 8.95 14.86
CA GLN A 44 -10.89 9.08 16.11
C GLN A 44 -11.87 7.94 16.31
N ALA A 45 -12.62 7.59 15.27
CA ALA A 45 -13.56 6.46 15.34
C ALA A 45 -12.83 5.12 15.53
N ALA A 46 -11.71 4.92 14.84
CA ALA A 46 -10.93 3.69 14.95
C ALA A 46 -10.31 3.53 16.33
N ILE A 47 -9.69 4.61 16.85
CA ILE A 47 -9.09 4.61 18.18
C ILE A 47 -10.14 4.38 19.28
N SER A 48 -11.31 4.98 19.14
CA SER A 48 -12.42 4.81 20.08
C SER A 48 -12.82 3.36 20.23
N ARG A 49 -12.83 2.58 19.13
CA ARG A 49 -13.18 1.16 19.16
C ARG A 49 -12.19 0.32 19.96
N PHE A 50 -10.91 0.66 19.91
CA PHE A 50 -9.89 0.00 20.73
C PHE A 50 -9.96 0.41 22.19
N LYS A 51 -10.14 1.71 22.45
CA LYS A 51 -10.09 2.29 23.78
C LYS A 51 -11.35 1.98 24.60
N TYR A 52 -12.50 1.92 23.95
CA TYR A 52 -13.80 1.71 24.59
C TYR A 52 -14.61 0.64 23.86
N PRO A 53 -14.17 -0.63 23.87
CA PRO A 53 -14.76 -1.67 23.02
C PRO A 53 -16.23 -2.00 23.34
N LYS A 54 -16.71 -1.66 24.54
CA LYS A 54 -18.10 -1.92 24.96
C LYS A 54 -19.03 -0.77 24.70
N ASN A 55 -18.54 0.39 24.27
CA ASN A 55 -19.38 1.55 24.01
C ASN A 55 -19.91 1.49 22.57
N LYS A 56 -20.98 2.25 22.32
CA LYS A 56 -21.38 2.53 20.95
C LYS A 56 -20.37 3.47 20.29
N HIS A 57 -20.02 3.16 19.04
CA HIS A 57 -19.03 3.92 18.29
C HIS A 57 -19.64 4.49 17.02
N PRO A 58 -19.16 5.66 16.57
CA PRO A 58 -19.52 6.14 15.25
C PRO A 58 -19.07 5.13 14.18
N ARG A 59 -19.77 5.12 13.06
CA ARG A 59 -19.40 4.30 11.91
C ARG A 59 -18.00 4.69 11.45
N LEU A 60 -17.18 3.69 11.08
CA LEU A 60 -15.88 3.96 10.47
C LEU A 60 -16.08 4.66 9.13
N THR A 61 -15.34 5.74 8.92
CA THR A 61 -15.33 6.48 7.66
C THR A 61 -13.92 6.51 7.08
N VAL A 62 -13.84 6.67 5.76
CA VAL A 62 -12.55 6.78 5.08
C VAL A 62 -11.91 8.11 5.44
N ALA A 63 -10.63 8.09 5.77
CA ALA A 63 -9.85 9.32 5.98
C ALA A 63 -9.74 10.09 4.66
N ASP A 64 -9.79 11.41 4.73
CA ASP A 64 -9.84 12.29 3.55
C ASP A 64 -8.74 13.35 3.50
N GLY A 65 -7.70 13.20 4.31
CA GLY A 65 -6.53 14.08 4.28
C GLY A 65 -5.66 13.88 3.03
N PRO A 66 -4.49 14.56 2.99
CA PRO A 66 -3.61 14.48 1.83
C PRO A 66 -3.21 13.04 1.53
N PRO A 67 -3.54 12.52 0.34
CA PRO A 67 -3.31 11.12 0.03
C PRO A 67 -1.88 10.86 -0.43
N THR A 68 -1.42 9.64 -0.21
CA THR A 68 -0.22 9.08 -0.82
C THR A 68 -0.63 8.18 -1.97
N LEU A 69 0.03 8.32 -3.11
CA LEU A 69 -0.09 7.37 -4.21
C LEU A 69 0.94 6.28 -4.01
N CYS A 70 0.49 5.03 -3.93
CA CYS A 70 1.36 3.86 -3.87
C CYS A 70 1.17 3.00 -5.12
N GLY A 71 2.27 2.46 -5.62
CA GLY A 71 2.24 1.56 -6.77
C GLY A 71 3.60 0.96 -7.05
N VAL A 72 3.70 0.26 -8.16
CA VAL A 72 4.96 -0.29 -8.65
C VAL A 72 5.05 -0.09 -10.16
N ILE A 73 6.27 0.08 -10.66
CA ILE A 73 6.58 0.04 -12.09
C ILE A 73 7.31 -1.26 -12.36
N ILE A 74 6.80 -2.05 -13.30
CA ILE A 74 7.40 -3.32 -13.69
C ILE A 74 7.76 -3.23 -15.16
N ASN A 75 9.04 -3.48 -15.47
CA ASN A 75 9.50 -3.62 -16.83
C ASN A 75 9.61 -5.08 -17.17
N SER A 76 9.00 -5.48 -18.28
CA SER A 76 9.06 -6.85 -18.77
C SER A 76 9.77 -6.93 -20.11
N ARG A 77 10.37 -8.08 -20.39
CA ARG A 77 10.98 -8.38 -21.69
C ARG A 77 9.95 -8.89 -22.67
N LYS A 78 10.33 -8.98 -23.94
CA LYS A 78 9.43 -9.50 -24.98
C LYS A 78 8.94 -10.91 -24.73
N ASN A 79 9.74 -11.74 -24.01
CA ASN A 79 9.35 -13.08 -23.64
C ASN A 79 8.39 -13.16 -22.42
N GLY A 80 7.98 -12.01 -21.87
CA GLY A 80 7.08 -11.93 -20.74
C GLY A 80 7.72 -12.04 -19.37
N LEU A 81 9.04 -12.26 -19.29
CA LEU A 81 9.74 -12.28 -18.01
C LEU A 81 10.01 -10.86 -17.51
N ALA A 82 9.90 -10.65 -16.21
CA ALA A 82 10.19 -9.36 -15.62
C ALA A 82 11.69 -9.08 -15.63
N GLU A 83 12.02 -7.85 -15.94
CA GLU A 83 13.39 -7.34 -15.89
C GLU A 83 13.64 -6.57 -14.60
N SER A 84 12.65 -5.80 -14.15
CA SER A 84 12.77 -4.99 -12.95
C SER A 84 11.42 -4.70 -12.32
N ILE A 85 11.44 -4.38 -11.03
CA ILE A 85 10.29 -3.85 -10.30
C ILE A 85 10.78 -2.68 -9.44
N LYS A 86 10.02 -1.58 -9.45
CA LYS A 86 10.36 -0.37 -8.72
C LYS A 86 9.15 0.15 -7.98
N PRO A 87 9.20 0.31 -6.64
CA PRO A 87 8.09 0.89 -5.91
C PRO A 87 7.97 2.38 -6.17
N ILE A 88 6.75 2.87 -6.13
CA ILE A 88 6.44 4.29 -6.19
C ILE A 88 5.62 4.66 -4.97
N ARG A 89 6.00 5.78 -4.34
CA ARG A 89 5.30 6.34 -3.20
C ARG A 89 5.41 7.84 -3.29
N ILE A 90 4.30 8.54 -3.51
CA ILE A 90 4.30 9.97 -3.82
C ILE A 90 3.24 10.67 -3.01
N GLY A 91 3.65 11.75 -2.33
CA GLY A 91 2.75 12.64 -1.60
C GLY A 91 2.37 12.15 -0.22
N GLY A 92 1.54 12.95 0.46
CA GLY A 92 1.04 12.62 1.79
C GLY A 92 2.10 12.71 2.87
N VAL A 93 1.91 11.92 3.94
CA VAL A 93 2.70 12.03 5.18
C VAL A 93 3.82 11.00 5.30
N ILE A 94 3.91 10.06 4.39
CA ILE A 94 5.02 9.09 4.38
C ILE A 94 6.04 9.46 3.32
N ASP A 95 7.28 9.00 3.49
CA ASP A 95 8.38 9.39 2.62
C ASP A 95 8.14 8.99 1.17
N ASN A 96 8.51 9.87 0.25
CA ASN A 96 8.46 9.57 -1.18
C ASN A 96 9.51 8.53 -1.55
N VAL A 97 9.14 7.66 -2.48
CA VAL A 97 10.01 6.61 -3.02
C VAL A 97 9.81 6.53 -4.52
N GLY A 98 10.90 6.38 -5.27
CA GLY A 98 10.83 6.11 -6.70
C GLY A 98 10.66 7.34 -7.60
N ILE A 99 10.85 8.53 -7.06
CA ILE A 99 10.78 9.78 -7.83
C ILE A 99 12.07 10.60 -7.74
#